data_5b9177e3cd678b38b3ebbec45e2875e8
#
_entry.id   5b9177e3cd678b38b3ebbec45e2875e8
#
_cell.length_a   1.000
_cell.length_b   1.000
_cell.length_c   1.000
_cell.angle_alpha   90.00
_cell.angle_beta   90.00
_cell.angle_gamma   90.00
#
_symmetry.space_group_name_H-M   'P 1'
#
loop_
_entity.id
_entity.type
_entity.pdbx_description
1 polymer ?
#
loop_
_entity_poly.entity_id
_entity_poly.type
_entity_poly.pdbx_seq_one_letter_code
_entity_poly.pdbx_strand_id
1 'polypeptide(L)'
;MNIESGALPTTLTKDFSRVPKVEIQRSVFNRDHGLKTTFDAGYLVPIFYDEALPGDTFQCDANGFGRLATPINPFMDNLYIETFFFAVPYRIIWDNWEKFCGEQTNPGDSTDYLVPTTTTTATNSSLYDYMGVPTDKALTFNNLCGRAYNLIYNEWFRDENLQNSVTVDKGDGPDTATNYTLLKRGKRHDYFTSALPWPQKGDAVTLPLGTTAPIKSTGAFGSNGNVSILDNTGAEKNITSNTSGSPVYVSNALASNSGEIYADLSVATAATINQLREAFQIQRLYEKDARGGTRYTEVIQSHFGVTSPDARLQRPEYLGGGKDRINVNPIAQTSSTDTTTPQGNLSGYATTGFMGHKFSKSFTEHSVIIGMANVFADLTYQQGLARHFSRQTKFDFYWPALAHLGEQSILNKEIYAQGTTADDSVFGYQERYAEY
;
A
#
# COMPACT_ATOMS: atom_id res chain seq x y z
N MET A 1 76.14 14.65 19.58
CA MET A 1 75.72 13.25 19.35
C MET A 1 74.22 13.26 19.08
N ASN A 2 73.82 13.41 17.82
CA ASN A 2 72.43 13.34 17.40
C ASN A 2 72.04 11.89 17.48
N ILE A 3 71.18 11.58 18.44
CA ILE A 3 70.48 10.29 18.45
C ILE A 3 69.35 10.46 17.42
N GLU A 4 69.58 10.03 16.20
CA GLU A 4 68.49 9.74 15.29
C GLU A 4 67.68 8.65 15.96
N SER A 5 66.46 9.01 16.36
CA SER A 5 65.47 8.04 16.78
C SER A 5 65.22 7.11 15.61
N GLY A 6 65.84 5.94 15.65
CA GLY A 6 65.63 4.92 14.63
C GLY A 6 64.16 4.59 14.56
N ALA A 7 63.52 5.12 13.57
CA ALA A 7 62.16 4.71 13.21
C ALA A 7 62.21 3.18 13.06
N LEU A 8 61.38 2.49 13.84
CA LEU A 8 61.24 1.04 13.74
C LEU A 8 60.78 0.73 12.32
N PRO A 9 61.63 0.10 11.48
CA PRO A 9 61.36 0.03 10.04
C PRO A 9 60.15 -0.82 9.66
N THR A 10 59.60 -1.56 10.60
CA THR A 10 58.48 -2.49 10.34
C THR A 10 57.09 -1.91 10.58
N THR A 11 56.98 -0.82 11.31
CA THR A 11 55.66 -0.24 11.67
C THR A 11 55.35 1.07 10.93
N LEU A 12 56.36 1.75 10.40
CA LEU A 12 56.22 3.06 9.74
C LEU A 12 56.04 2.98 8.21
N THR A 13 56.26 1.83 7.61
CA THR A 13 56.14 1.64 6.15
C THR A 13 54.85 0.99 5.72
N LYS A 14 54.01 0.55 6.65
CA LYS A 14 52.70 -0.02 6.34
C LYS A 14 51.62 1.05 6.44
N ASP A 15 51.11 1.42 5.31
CA ASP A 15 49.94 2.30 5.20
C ASP A 15 48.68 1.46 5.41
N PHE A 16 48.19 1.39 6.65
CA PHE A 16 46.97 0.67 7.01
C PHE A 16 45.71 1.35 6.51
N SER A 17 45.80 2.57 5.98
CA SER A 17 44.67 3.26 5.37
C SER A 17 44.35 2.78 3.95
N ARG A 18 45.24 2.04 3.34
CA ARG A 18 45.04 1.48 2.01
C ARG A 18 44.59 0.04 2.09
N VAL A 19 43.34 -0.17 1.69
CA VAL A 19 42.82 -1.52 1.45
C VAL A 19 43.65 -2.16 0.33
N PRO A 20 44.12 -3.42 0.49
CA PRO A 20 44.83 -4.14 -0.57
C PRO A 20 44.03 -4.11 -1.87
N LYS A 21 44.63 -3.64 -2.95
CA LYS A 21 43.95 -3.63 -4.25
C LYS A 21 44.06 -5.03 -4.84
N VAL A 22 42.88 -5.62 -5.08
CA VAL A 22 42.79 -6.92 -5.74
C VAL A 22 42.49 -6.67 -7.23
N GLU A 23 43.30 -7.25 -8.09
CA GLU A 23 43.08 -7.27 -9.54
C GLU A 23 42.37 -8.59 -9.88
N ILE A 24 41.05 -8.54 -10.10
CA ILE A 24 40.27 -9.69 -10.50
C ILE A 24 40.05 -9.59 -12.01
N GLN A 25 40.43 -10.64 -12.73
CA GLN A 25 40.13 -10.76 -14.15
C GLN A 25 38.63 -10.94 -14.35
N ARG A 26 38.07 -10.23 -15.31
CA ARG A 26 36.63 -10.28 -15.64
C ARG A 26 36.42 -10.95 -16.97
N SER A 27 35.37 -11.77 -17.06
CA SER A 27 34.96 -12.47 -18.25
C SER A 27 33.50 -12.19 -18.51
N VAL A 28 33.07 -12.32 -19.75
CA VAL A 28 31.66 -12.24 -20.14
C VAL A 28 31.12 -13.66 -20.26
N PHE A 29 30.01 -13.91 -19.60
CA PHE A 29 29.30 -15.19 -19.67
C PHE A 29 27.97 -15.00 -20.40
N ASN A 30 27.71 -15.85 -21.37
CA ASN A 30 26.38 -15.96 -21.95
C ASN A 30 25.53 -16.87 -21.03
N ARG A 31 24.43 -16.32 -20.52
CA ARG A 31 23.48 -17.01 -19.64
C ARG A 31 22.09 -17.09 -20.26
N ASP A 32 22.00 -17.04 -21.59
CA ASP A 32 20.73 -17.15 -22.31
C ASP A 32 20.04 -18.48 -21.99
N HIS A 33 18.78 -18.39 -21.61
CA HIS A 33 17.96 -19.55 -21.31
C HIS A 33 16.51 -19.25 -21.64
N GLY A 34 15.69 -20.30 -21.74
CA GLY A 34 14.28 -20.20 -22.01
C GLY A 34 13.42 -20.80 -20.88
N LEU A 35 12.33 -20.16 -20.58
CA LEU A 35 11.30 -20.64 -19.66
C LEU A 35 10.02 -20.93 -20.43
N LYS A 36 9.40 -22.07 -20.15
CA LYS A 36 8.05 -22.42 -20.64
C LYS A 36 7.17 -22.69 -19.43
N THR A 37 6.10 -21.92 -19.28
CA THR A 37 5.21 -22.04 -18.15
C THR A 37 3.79 -21.64 -18.51
N THR A 38 2.85 -21.91 -17.62
CA THR A 38 1.46 -21.47 -17.68
C THR A 38 1.09 -20.85 -16.36
N PHE A 39 0.29 -19.78 -16.37
CA PHE A 39 -0.14 -19.11 -15.15
C PHE A 39 -1.46 -18.38 -15.35
N ASP A 40 -2.13 -18.10 -14.24
CA ASP A 40 -3.38 -17.34 -14.22
C ASP A 40 -3.13 -15.82 -14.18
N ALA A 41 -4.07 -15.06 -14.73
CA ALA A 41 -4.04 -13.61 -14.68
C ALA A 41 -4.13 -13.06 -13.23
N GLY A 42 -3.54 -11.90 -13.02
CA GLY A 42 -3.58 -11.18 -11.75
C GLY A 42 -2.51 -11.57 -10.74
N TYR A 43 -1.77 -12.64 -10.94
CA TYR A 43 -0.67 -13.04 -10.07
C TYR A 43 0.67 -12.43 -10.51
N LEU A 44 1.54 -12.23 -9.53
CA LEU A 44 2.95 -11.86 -9.75
C LEU A 44 3.78 -13.15 -9.86
N VAL A 45 3.99 -13.60 -11.07
CA VAL A 45 4.60 -14.91 -11.34
C VAL A 45 6.09 -14.73 -11.59
N PRO A 46 6.98 -15.35 -10.78
CA PRO A 46 8.41 -15.36 -11.07
C PRO A 46 8.71 -16.03 -12.39
N ILE A 47 9.46 -15.37 -13.26
CA ILE A 47 9.89 -15.87 -14.58
C ILE A 47 11.40 -15.89 -14.75
N PHE A 48 12.11 -15.21 -13.90
CA PHE A 48 13.58 -15.10 -13.93
C PHE A 48 14.12 -15.04 -12.52
N TYR A 49 15.20 -15.74 -12.28
CA TYR A 49 15.94 -15.73 -11.04
C TYR A 49 17.42 -15.84 -11.33
N ASP A 50 18.23 -14.97 -10.72
CA ASP A 50 19.68 -15.03 -10.79
C ASP A 50 20.31 -14.35 -9.57
N GLU A 51 21.61 -14.61 -9.34
CA GLU A 51 22.41 -14.01 -8.28
C GLU A 51 23.45 -13.09 -8.88
N ALA A 52 23.57 -11.89 -8.34
CA ALA A 52 24.57 -10.90 -8.72
C ALA A 52 25.65 -10.78 -7.63
N LEU A 53 26.89 -10.85 -8.05
CA LEU A 53 28.06 -10.64 -7.21
C LEU A 53 28.54 -9.18 -7.27
N PRO A 54 29.23 -8.70 -6.23
CA PRO A 54 29.84 -7.38 -6.27
C PRO A 54 30.77 -7.21 -7.47
N GLY A 55 30.51 -6.20 -8.28
CA GLY A 55 31.23 -5.91 -9.50
C GLY A 55 30.69 -6.55 -10.77
N ASP A 56 29.66 -7.38 -10.69
CA ASP A 56 29.00 -7.91 -11.89
C ASP A 56 28.19 -6.83 -12.61
N THR A 57 28.10 -6.97 -13.92
CA THR A 57 27.23 -6.17 -14.76
C THR A 57 26.32 -7.09 -15.55
N PHE A 58 25.02 -6.98 -15.29
CA PHE A 58 24.00 -7.73 -15.99
C PHE A 58 23.43 -6.89 -17.14
N GLN A 59 23.26 -7.53 -18.28
CA GLN A 59 22.48 -7.04 -19.40
C GLN A 59 21.45 -8.12 -19.71
N CYS A 60 20.19 -7.82 -19.44
CA CYS A 60 19.08 -8.74 -19.67
C CYS A 60 18.14 -8.17 -20.73
N ASP A 61 17.73 -8.99 -21.65
CA ASP A 61 16.71 -8.68 -22.67
C ASP A 61 15.73 -9.86 -22.70
N ALA A 62 14.56 -9.68 -22.14
CA ALA A 62 13.51 -10.70 -22.11
C ALA A 62 12.57 -10.53 -23.29
N ASN A 63 12.43 -11.61 -24.05
CA ASN A 63 11.52 -11.69 -25.18
C ASN A 63 10.63 -12.90 -24.98
N GLY A 64 9.37 -12.82 -25.33
CA GLY A 64 8.47 -13.92 -25.10
C GLY A 64 7.29 -13.97 -26.04
N PHE A 65 6.68 -15.14 -26.10
CA PHE A 65 5.42 -15.39 -26.79
C PHE A 65 4.44 -16.04 -25.80
N GLY A 66 3.23 -15.51 -25.74
CA GLY A 66 2.16 -16.03 -24.91
C GLY A 66 0.87 -16.27 -25.68
N ARG A 67 0.10 -17.22 -25.22
CA ARG A 67 -1.25 -17.49 -25.71
C ARG A 67 -2.20 -17.67 -24.53
N LEU A 68 -3.36 -16.97 -24.54
CA LEU A 68 -4.40 -17.23 -23.58
C LEU A 68 -5.10 -18.57 -23.87
N ALA A 69 -5.65 -19.18 -22.83
CA ALA A 69 -6.65 -20.21 -23.01
C ALA A 69 -7.80 -19.66 -23.86
N THR A 70 -8.34 -20.48 -24.76
CA THR A 70 -9.37 -20.04 -25.70
C THR A 70 -10.65 -19.66 -24.94
N PRO A 71 -11.08 -18.40 -24.95
CA PRO A 71 -12.31 -18.00 -24.29
C PRO A 71 -13.53 -18.44 -25.09
N ILE A 72 -14.63 -18.74 -24.40
CA ILE A 72 -15.91 -19.08 -25.03
C ILE A 72 -16.46 -17.87 -25.79
N ASN A 73 -16.33 -16.67 -25.20
CA ASN A 73 -16.66 -15.40 -25.83
C ASN A 73 -15.40 -14.55 -25.97
N PRO A 74 -15.24 -13.75 -27.04
CA PRO A 74 -14.10 -12.87 -27.18
C PRO A 74 -14.08 -11.81 -26.06
N PHE A 75 -12.91 -11.56 -25.50
CA PHE A 75 -12.73 -10.45 -24.56
C PHE A 75 -12.85 -9.11 -25.28
N MET A 76 -13.62 -8.20 -24.71
CA MET A 76 -13.83 -6.85 -25.22
C MET A 76 -12.98 -5.80 -24.53
N ASP A 77 -12.22 -6.19 -23.49
CA ASP A 77 -11.33 -5.32 -22.74
C ASP A 77 -9.89 -5.36 -23.26
N ASN A 78 -9.11 -4.34 -22.89
CA ASN A 78 -7.70 -4.30 -23.16
C ASN A 78 -6.95 -5.20 -22.20
N LEU A 79 -6.29 -6.22 -22.72
CA LEU A 79 -5.46 -7.13 -21.95
C LEU A 79 -3.99 -6.78 -22.14
N TYR A 80 -3.22 -6.86 -21.08
CA TYR A 80 -1.79 -6.56 -21.08
C TYR A 80 -1.00 -7.63 -20.35
N ILE A 81 0.22 -7.83 -20.81
CA ILE A 81 1.29 -8.50 -20.07
C ILE A 81 2.32 -7.47 -19.64
N GLU A 82 2.71 -7.50 -18.38
CA GLU A 82 3.80 -6.69 -17.84
C GLU A 82 4.88 -7.59 -17.25
N THR A 83 6.13 -7.18 -17.40
CA THR A 83 7.25 -7.81 -16.73
C THR A 83 7.98 -6.78 -15.87
N PHE A 84 8.54 -7.24 -14.77
CA PHE A 84 9.26 -6.43 -13.81
C PHE A 84 10.53 -7.15 -13.38
N PHE A 85 11.65 -6.44 -13.35
CA PHE A 85 12.91 -6.96 -12.83
C PHE A 85 13.33 -6.16 -11.61
N PHE A 86 13.63 -6.86 -10.53
CA PHE A 86 14.07 -6.28 -9.27
C PHE A 86 15.38 -6.86 -8.81
N ALA A 87 16.19 -6.02 -8.19
CA ALA A 87 17.36 -6.44 -7.43
C ALA A 87 17.10 -6.27 -5.93
N VAL A 88 17.43 -7.29 -5.16
CA VAL A 88 17.26 -7.31 -3.71
C VAL A 88 18.57 -7.68 -3.06
N PRO A 89 19.26 -6.74 -2.37
CA PRO A 89 20.46 -7.04 -1.61
C PRO A 89 20.20 -8.07 -0.51
N TYR A 90 21.10 -9.04 -0.34
CA TYR A 90 20.92 -10.07 0.68
C TYR A 90 20.86 -9.51 2.10
N ARG A 91 21.60 -8.43 2.40
CA ARG A 91 21.61 -7.80 3.74
C ARG A 91 20.26 -7.25 4.19
N ILE A 92 19.32 -6.98 3.27
CA ILE A 92 17.97 -6.47 3.65
C ILE A 92 16.95 -7.59 3.89
N ILE A 93 17.28 -8.82 3.49
CA ILE A 93 16.44 -10.02 3.67
C ILE A 93 17.03 -11.02 4.68
N TRP A 94 18.24 -10.80 5.14
CA TRP A 94 18.89 -11.60 6.19
C TRP A 94 19.84 -10.74 7.02
N ASP A 95 19.50 -10.54 8.28
CA ASP A 95 20.21 -9.62 9.18
C ASP A 95 21.65 -10.02 9.45
N ASN A 96 21.98 -11.32 9.36
CA ASN A 96 23.34 -11.83 9.57
C ASN A 96 24.13 -12.04 8.29
N TRP A 97 23.66 -11.52 7.14
CA TRP A 97 24.40 -11.63 5.87
C TRP A 97 25.83 -11.08 5.93
N GLU A 98 26.03 -9.91 6.52
CA GLU A 98 27.32 -9.26 6.62
C GLU A 98 28.28 -10.08 7.52
N LYS A 99 27.76 -10.59 8.63
CA LYS A 99 28.53 -11.50 9.53
C LYS A 99 28.85 -12.82 8.86
N PHE A 100 27.92 -13.39 8.13
CA PHE A 100 28.16 -14.59 7.31
C PHE A 100 29.27 -14.36 6.28
N CYS A 101 29.39 -13.15 5.71
CA CYS A 101 30.47 -12.75 4.82
C CYS A 101 31.79 -12.41 5.54
N GLY A 102 31.82 -12.45 6.87
CA GLY A 102 33.03 -12.28 7.67
C GLY A 102 33.16 -10.93 8.39
N GLU A 103 32.09 -10.11 8.42
CA GLU A 103 32.09 -8.88 9.22
C GLU A 103 32.07 -9.24 10.72
N GLN A 104 32.90 -8.53 11.49
CA GLN A 104 32.91 -8.62 12.95
C GLN A 104 32.85 -7.22 13.54
N THR A 105 31.89 -6.95 14.40
CA THR A 105 31.79 -5.68 15.16
C THR A 105 32.78 -5.67 16.31
N ASN A 106 32.96 -6.82 16.99
CA ASN A 106 33.94 -6.99 18.05
C ASN A 106 34.88 -8.15 17.72
N PRO A 107 36.15 -8.11 18.20
CA PRO A 107 37.07 -9.24 18.09
C PRO A 107 36.46 -10.49 18.76
N GLY A 108 36.31 -11.57 18.00
CA GLY A 108 35.77 -12.83 18.48
C GLY A 108 34.26 -13.01 18.24
N ASP A 109 33.59 -12.05 17.62
CA ASP A 109 32.19 -12.24 17.18
C ASP A 109 32.14 -13.43 16.19
N SER A 110 31.09 -14.26 16.32
CA SER A 110 30.91 -15.41 15.43
C SER A 110 30.60 -14.95 14.01
N THR A 111 31.17 -15.63 13.04
CA THR A 111 30.85 -15.56 11.62
C THR A 111 30.29 -16.88 11.10
N ASP A 112 30.02 -17.82 12.01
CA ASP A 112 29.56 -19.17 11.69
C ASP A 112 28.03 -19.21 11.63
N TYR A 113 27.49 -18.70 10.54
CA TYR A 113 26.07 -18.67 10.23
C TYR A 113 25.76 -19.59 9.05
N LEU A 114 24.54 -20.13 9.03
CA LEU A 114 24.03 -20.92 7.90
C LEU A 114 22.91 -20.16 7.21
N VAL A 115 22.85 -20.28 5.89
CA VAL A 115 21.81 -19.66 5.08
C VAL A 115 20.43 -20.13 5.52
N PRO A 116 19.45 -19.22 5.72
CA PRO A 116 18.10 -19.59 6.12
C PRO A 116 17.44 -20.54 5.12
N THR A 117 16.84 -21.58 5.64
CA THR A 117 16.18 -22.63 4.85
C THR A 117 14.69 -22.71 5.14
N THR A 118 13.94 -23.25 4.20
CA THR A 118 12.57 -23.70 4.38
C THR A 118 12.43 -25.15 3.93
N THR A 119 11.46 -25.85 4.51
CA THR A 119 11.12 -27.22 4.11
C THR A 119 9.67 -27.26 3.67
N THR A 120 9.43 -27.64 2.43
CA THR A 120 8.08 -27.74 1.90
C THR A 120 7.99 -28.77 0.77
N THR A 121 6.76 -29.19 0.48
CA THR A 121 6.40 -29.90 -0.76
C THR A 121 5.77 -28.86 -1.69
N ALA A 122 6.52 -28.43 -2.70
CA ALA A 122 5.98 -27.51 -3.70
C ALA A 122 4.85 -28.20 -4.47
N THR A 123 3.76 -27.47 -4.68
CA THR A 123 2.63 -27.92 -5.49
C THR A 123 2.62 -27.19 -6.83
N ASN A 124 1.99 -27.79 -7.84
CA ASN A 124 1.85 -27.17 -9.15
C ASN A 124 1.25 -25.76 -9.05
N SER A 125 1.80 -24.83 -9.80
CA SER A 125 1.40 -23.41 -9.82
C SER A 125 1.58 -22.66 -8.48
N SER A 126 2.42 -23.18 -7.58
CA SER A 126 2.84 -22.47 -6.36
C SER A 126 4.01 -21.53 -6.64
N LEU A 127 4.30 -20.63 -5.69
CA LEU A 127 5.45 -19.72 -5.78
C LEU A 127 6.77 -20.48 -6.03
N TYR A 128 7.00 -21.54 -5.30
CA TYR A 128 8.22 -22.32 -5.41
C TYR A 128 8.32 -23.14 -6.70
N ASP A 129 7.18 -23.60 -7.23
CA ASP A 129 7.14 -24.24 -8.56
C ASP A 129 7.61 -23.25 -9.64
N TYR A 130 7.10 -22.03 -9.62
CA TYR A 130 7.57 -20.98 -10.56
C TYR A 130 9.03 -20.55 -10.33
N MET A 131 9.56 -20.73 -9.14
CA MET A 131 10.98 -20.53 -8.83
C MET A 131 11.86 -21.73 -9.24
N GLY A 132 11.26 -22.81 -9.72
CA GLY A 132 11.98 -23.98 -10.20
C GLY A 132 12.27 -25.05 -9.14
N VAL A 133 11.63 -24.98 -7.97
CA VAL A 133 11.70 -26.05 -6.97
C VAL A 133 10.84 -27.23 -7.41
N PRO A 134 11.40 -28.46 -7.45
CA PRO A 134 10.64 -29.63 -7.85
C PRO A 134 9.38 -29.86 -7.03
N THR A 135 8.28 -30.16 -7.71
CA THR A 135 6.98 -30.45 -7.09
C THR A 135 6.88 -31.86 -6.53
N ASP A 136 5.89 -32.11 -5.68
CA ASP A 136 5.52 -33.42 -5.11
C ASP A 136 6.59 -34.12 -4.27
N LYS A 137 7.63 -33.40 -3.86
CA LYS A 137 8.66 -33.89 -2.94
C LYS A 137 8.90 -32.89 -1.82
N ALA A 138 9.01 -33.40 -0.60
CA ALA A 138 9.43 -32.58 0.53
C ALA A 138 10.92 -32.29 0.41
N LEU A 139 11.28 -31.06 0.18
CA LEU A 139 12.67 -30.61 0.02
C LEU A 139 12.96 -29.49 1.01
N THR A 140 14.21 -29.50 1.52
CA THR A 140 14.77 -28.37 2.29
C THR A 140 15.72 -27.61 1.38
N PHE A 141 15.50 -26.31 1.26
CA PHE A 141 16.28 -25.46 0.38
C PHE A 141 16.43 -24.04 0.94
N ASN A 142 17.36 -23.27 0.39
CA ASN A 142 17.57 -21.87 0.70
C ASN A 142 16.35 -21.03 0.35
N ASN A 143 15.86 -20.24 1.32
CA ASN A 143 14.65 -19.44 1.15
C ASN A 143 14.88 -17.93 0.90
N LEU A 144 16.09 -17.52 0.59
CA LEU A 144 16.38 -16.09 0.32
C LEU A 144 15.54 -15.53 -0.83
N CYS A 145 15.23 -16.36 -1.84
CA CYS A 145 14.34 -15.97 -2.95
C CYS A 145 12.91 -15.72 -2.50
N GLY A 146 12.35 -16.57 -1.63
CA GLY A 146 11.02 -16.39 -1.07
C GLY A 146 10.93 -15.10 -0.24
N ARG A 147 11.96 -14.84 0.58
CA ARG A 147 12.07 -13.59 1.34
C ARG A 147 12.13 -12.37 0.43
N ALA A 148 12.95 -12.43 -0.63
CA ALA A 148 13.06 -11.35 -1.61
C ALA A 148 11.74 -11.08 -2.33
N TYR A 149 11.02 -12.13 -2.73
CA TYR A 149 9.71 -12.02 -3.37
C TYR A 149 8.68 -11.32 -2.45
N ASN A 150 8.58 -11.73 -1.19
CA ASN A 150 7.68 -11.12 -0.22
C ASN A 150 8.07 -9.65 0.06
N LEU A 151 9.37 -9.35 0.14
CA LEU A 151 9.84 -7.97 0.32
C LEU A 151 9.50 -7.09 -0.88
N ILE A 152 9.69 -7.60 -2.12
CA ILE A 152 9.29 -6.87 -3.34
C ILE A 152 7.79 -6.59 -3.31
N TYR A 153 6.97 -7.58 -2.93
CA TYR A 153 5.54 -7.38 -2.84
C TYR A 153 5.16 -6.29 -1.84
N ASN A 154 5.71 -6.33 -0.64
CA ASN A 154 5.43 -5.33 0.39
C ASN A 154 5.82 -3.92 -0.04
N GLU A 155 6.96 -3.77 -0.74
CA GLU A 155 7.51 -2.47 -1.09
C GLU A 155 6.95 -1.87 -2.40
N TRP A 156 6.44 -2.70 -3.32
CA TRP A 156 6.08 -2.24 -4.66
C TRP A 156 4.65 -2.54 -5.10
N PHE A 157 4.04 -3.60 -4.57
CA PHE A 157 2.76 -4.09 -5.10
C PHE A 157 1.62 -4.10 -4.09
N ARG A 158 1.92 -4.10 -2.81
CA ARG A 158 0.92 -4.08 -1.75
C ARG A 158 0.32 -2.68 -1.61
N ASP A 159 -0.99 -2.61 -1.48
CA ASP A 159 -1.68 -1.40 -1.01
C ASP A 159 -1.64 -1.37 0.52
N GLU A 160 -0.86 -0.43 1.09
CA GLU A 160 -0.65 -0.34 2.53
C GLU A 160 -1.90 0.08 3.30
N ASN A 161 -2.83 0.75 2.64
CA ASN A 161 -4.06 1.24 3.26
C ASN A 161 -5.13 0.15 3.35
N LEU A 162 -5.08 -0.85 2.46
CA LEU A 162 -6.13 -1.86 2.31
C LEU A 162 -5.67 -3.29 2.63
N GLN A 163 -4.36 -3.56 2.61
CA GLN A 163 -3.81 -4.90 2.74
C GLN A 163 -2.76 -4.98 3.83
N ASN A 164 -2.82 -6.04 4.64
CA ASN A 164 -1.75 -6.34 5.59
C ASN A 164 -0.46 -6.71 4.86
N SER A 165 0.69 -6.42 5.49
CA SER A 165 1.99 -6.87 4.99
C SER A 165 2.10 -8.39 5.05
N VAL A 166 2.74 -8.97 4.04
CA VAL A 166 3.18 -10.37 4.13
C VAL A 166 4.46 -10.48 4.96
N THR A 167 4.65 -11.61 5.61
CA THR A 167 5.82 -11.83 6.47
C THR A 167 7.10 -11.90 5.63
N VAL A 168 8.11 -11.15 6.04
CA VAL A 168 9.48 -11.26 5.55
C VAL A 168 10.35 -11.62 6.75
N ASP A 169 10.72 -12.89 6.83
CA ASP A 169 11.67 -13.34 7.85
C ASP A 169 13.05 -12.78 7.54
N LYS A 170 13.77 -12.30 8.56
CA LYS A 170 15.14 -11.78 8.42
C LYS A 170 16.14 -12.52 9.32
N GLY A 171 15.66 -13.42 10.16
CA GLY A 171 16.48 -14.25 11.05
C GLY A 171 17.16 -15.41 10.32
N ASP A 172 17.78 -16.31 11.09
CA ASP A 172 18.58 -17.42 10.56
C ASP A 172 17.75 -18.64 10.12
N GLY A 173 16.45 -18.56 10.22
CA GLY A 173 15.51 -19.65 9.84
C GLY A 173 15.40 -20.75 10.92
N PRO A 174 14.83 -21.90 10.63
CA PRO A 174 14.13 -22.21 9.37
C PRO A 174 12.85 -21.40 9.19
N ASP A 175 12.56 -21.03 7.93
CA ASP A 175 11.39 -20.23 7.60
C ASP A 175 10.13 -21.09 7.51
N THR A 176 8.99 -20.50 7.90
CA THR A 176 7.69 -21.15 7.79
C THR A 176 7.17 -21.09 6.37
N ALA A 177 7.12 -22.20 5.66
CA ALA A 177 6.78 -22.27 4.24
C ALA A 177 5.42 -21.66 3.86
N THR A 178 4.43 -21.70 4.78
CA THR A 178 3.08 -21.13 4.57
C THR A 178 3.06 -19.62 4.45
N ASN A 179 4.13 -18.93 4.85
CA ASN A 179 4.27 -17.48 4.68
C ASN A 179 4.62 -17.06 3.25
N TYR A 180 5.01 -18.02 2.41
CA TYR A 180 5.50 -17.77 1.06
C TYR A 180 4.57 -18.38 0.03
N THR A 181 3.64 -17.59 -0.44
CA THR A 181 2.61 -17.98 -1.40
C THR A 181 2.66 -17.10 -2.63
N LEU A 182 2.09 -17.58 -3.74
CA LEU A 182 1.94 -16.75 -4.93
C LEU A 182 0.95 -15.63 -4.67
N LEU A 183 1.38 -14.38 -4.84
CA LEU A 183 0.62 -13.18 -4.46
C LEU A 183 -0.02 -12.53 -5.69
N LYS A 184 -1.19 -11.95 -5.47
CA LYS A 184 -1.90 -11.18 -6.49
C LYS A 184 -1.39 -9.74 -6.51
N ARG A 185 -1.16 -9.22 -7.70
CA ARG A 185 -0.90 -7.80 -7.89
C ARG A 185 -2.15 -7.00 -7.55
N GLY A 186 -1.99 -5.88 -6.85
CA GLY A 186 -3.02 -4.86 -6.71
C GLY A 186 -3.47 -4.34 -8.08
N LYS A 187 -4.72 -3.94 -8.20
CA LYS A 187 -5.25 -3.30 -9.41
C LYS A 187 -4.53 -1.96 -9.65
N ARG A 188 -4.52 -1.50 -10.89
CA ARG A 188 -4.03 -0.15 -11.20
C ARG A 188 -4.93 0.87 -10.51
N HIS A 189 -4.32 1.94 -10.02
CA HIS A 189 -5.05 3.02 -9.41
C HIS A 189 -5.87 3.78 -10.46
N ASP A 190 -7.17 3.85 -10.22
CA ASP A 190 -8.14 4.69 -10.90
C ASP A 190 -8.95 5.45 -9.84
N TYR A 191 -9.98 6.19 -10.24
CA TYR A 191 -10.83 6.94 -9.33
C TYR A 191 -11.45 6.08 -8.21
N PHE A 192 -11.81 4.83 -8.50
CA PHE A 192 -12.43 3.94 -7.54
C PHE A 192 -11.42 3.11 -6.75
N THR A 193 -10.41 2.57 -7.40
CA THR A 193 -9.42 1.70 -6.76
C THR A 193 -8.42 2.44 -5.89
N SER A 194 -8.27 3.75 -6.06
CA SER A 194 -7.48 4.62 -5.19
C SER A 194 -8.30 5.23 -4.04
N ALA A 195 -9.60 4.92 -3.95
CA ALA A 195 -10.44 5.38 -2.85
C ALA A 195 -10.00 4.78 -1.52
N LEU A 196 -9.98 5.61 -0.50
CA LEU A 196 -9.59 5.21 0.86
C LEU A 196 -10.83 4.89 1.70
N PRO A 197 -10.74 3.95 2.67
CA PRO A 197 -11.87 3.61 3.54
C PRO A 197 -12.21 4.71 4.55
N TRP A 198 -11.38 5.72 4.71
CA TRP A 198 -11.54 6.85 5.63
C TRP A 198 -11.10 8.16 4.97
N PRO A 199 -11.69 9.29 5.37
CA PRO A 199 -11.40 10.59 4.74
C PRO A 199 -10.02 11.16 5.12
N GLN A 200 -9.43 10.71 6.24
CA GLN A 200 -8.13 11.17 6.73
C GLN A 200 -7.43 10.08 7.53
N LYS A 201 -6.12 10.19 7.73
CA LYS A 201 -5.38 9.32 8.65
C LYS A 201 -5.48 9.89 10.08
N GLY A 202 -5.86 9.02 11.03
CA GLY A 202 -6.03 9.38 12.43
C GLY A 202 -7.41 9.95 12.76
N ASP A 203 -7.57 10.35 14.01
CA ASP A 203 -8.83 10.87 14.52
C ASP A 203 -9.15 12.26 13.94
N ALA A 204 -10.45 12.58 13.88
CA ALA A 204 -10.90 13.89 13.46
C ALA A 204 -10.36 14.98 14.38
N VAL A 205 -9.84 16.06 13.80
CA VAL A 205 -9.35 17.20 14.57
C VAL A 205 -10.55 17.95 15.16
N THR A 206 -10.61 18.03 16.49
CA THR A 206 -11.67 18.72 17.21
C THR A 206 -11.21 20.07 17.72
N LEU A 207 -12.12 21.04 17.73
CA LEU A 207 -11.88 22.33 18.36
C LEU A 207 -12.30 22.24 19.83
N PRO A 208 -11.39 22.49 20.79
CA PRO A 208 -11.76 22.45 22.21
C PRO A 208 -12.67 23.64 22.53
N LEU A 209 -13.93 23.35 22.85
CA LEU A 209 -14.89 24.33 23.32
C LEU A 209 -14.86 24.51 24.87
N GLY A 210 -13.88 23.93 25.55
CA GLY A 210 -13.79 23.83 27.00
C GLY A 210 -14.33 22.50 27.54
N THR A 211 -13.90 22.16 28.74
CA THR A 211 -14.26 20.89 29.40
C THR A 211 -15.54 20.98 30.25
N THR A 212 -15.94 22.18 30.64
CA THR A 212 -17.11 22.40 31.47
C THR A 212 -17.81 23.71 31.10
N ALA A 213 -19.14 23.67 31.03
CA ALA A 213 -19.96 24.87 30.98
C ALA A 213 -20.78 24.90 32.27
N PRO A 214 -20.55 25.88 33.19
CA PRO A 214 -21.34 25.99 34.40
C PRO A 214 -22.78 26.33 34.07
N ILE A 215 -23.70 25.60 34.68
CA ILE A 215 -25.13 25.87 34.54
C ILE A 215 -25.50 27.01 35.52
N LYS A 216 -25.99 28.10 34.98
CA LYS A 216 -26.49 29.24 35.76
C LYS A 216 -27.99 29.39 35.63
N SER A 217 -28.60 30.03 36.58
CA SER A 217 -29.98 30.42 36.57
C SER A 217 -30.12 31.94 36.67
N THR A 218 -31.11 32.51 35.98
CA THR A 218 -31.49 33.91 36.06
C THR A 218 -32.20 34.28 37.38
N GLY A 219 -32.70 33.24 38.09
CA GLY A 219 -33.36 33.41 39.39
C GLY A 219 -32.45 33.09 40.56
N ALA A 220 -32.58 33.78 41.69
CA ALA A 220 -31.88 33.43 42.93
C ALA A 220 -32.37 32.07 43.45
N PHE A 221 -31.45 31.13 43.69
CA PHE A 221 -31.73 29.94 44.47
C PHE A 221 -31.98 30.32 45.92
N GLY A 222 -33.12 30.81 46.22
CA GLY A 222 -33.41 31.19 47.59
C GLY A 222 -34.87 31.66 47.73
N SER A 223 -35.62 30.95 48.54
CA SER A 223 -37.03 31.25 48.97
C SER A 223 -37.95 31.69 47.84
N ASN A 224 -38.52 30.72 47.11
CA ASN A 224 -39.62 30.77 46.16
C ASN A 224 -39.31 31.03 44.66
N GLY A 225 -38.06 30.92 44.19
CA GLY A 225 -37.77 30.92 42.76
C GLY A 225 -37.73 29.47 42.21
N ASN A 226 -38.65 29.09 41.33
CA ASN A 226 -38.59 27.84 40.61
C ASN A 226 -37.65 28.00 39.39
N VAL A 227 -36.83 27.01 39.16
CA VAL A 227 -36.02 26.94 37.95
C VAL A 227 -36.77 26.04 36.96
N SER A 228 -37.07 26.55 35.75
CA SER A 228 -37.73 25.78 34.69
C SER A 228 -36.68 25.27 33.68
N ILE A 229 -36.96 24.08 33.16
CA ILE A 229 -36.26 23.51 32.01
C ILE A 229 -37.28 23.19 30.94
N LEU A 230 -36.87 23.26 29.66
CA LEU A 230 -37.69 22.81 28.54
C LEU A 230 -37.53 21.30 28.36
N ASP A 231 -38.64 20.57 28.20
CA ASP A 231 -38.58 19.16 27.79
C ASP A 231 -38.38 19.03 26.27
N ASN A 232 -38.31 17.80 25.78
CA ASN A 232 -38.12 17.51 24.37
C ASN A 232 -39.28 17.90 23.43
N THR A 233 -40.39 18.35 24.00
CA THR A 233 -41.56 18.91 23.28
C THR A 233 -41.60 20.41 23.28
N GLY A 234 -40.66 21.07 23.95
CA GLY A 234 -40.62 22.52 24.14
C GLY A 234 -41.52 23.02 25.27
N ALA A 235 -42.04 22.14 26.11
CA ALA A 235 -42.86 22.51 27.27
C ALA A 235 -41.98 22.82 28.49
N GLU A 236 -42.28 23.91 29.21
CA GLU A 236 -41.54 24.29 30.42
C GLU A 236 -41.90 23.37 31.60
N LYS A 237 -40.87 22.90 32.30
CA LYS A 237 -40.93 22.06 33.49
C LYS A 237 -40.17 22.70 34.64
N ASN A 238 -40.77 22.82 35.78
CA ASN A 238 -40.12 23.38 36.97
C ASN A 238 -39.28 22.32 37.69
N ILE A 239 -38.08 22.72 38.13
CA ILE A 239 -37.28 21.91 39.03
C ILE A 239 -37.62 22.31 40.45
N THR A 240 -38.24 21.42 41.23
CA THR A 240 -38.55 21.60 42.64
C THR A 240 -37.71 20.67 43.51
N SER A 241 -37.09 21.18 44.55
CA SER A 241 -36.43 20.34 45.57
C SER A 241 -37.44 19.98 46.66
N ASN A 242 -37.53 18.72 47.00
CA ASN A 242 -38.30 18.29 48.17
C ASN A 242 -37.35 18.30 49.38
N THR A 243 -37.80 18.91 50.49
CA THR A 243 -37.07 19.20 51.74
C THR A 243 -36.62 17.96 52.53
N SER A 244 -36.85 16.74 52.09
CA SER A 244 -36.53 15.49 52.78
C SER A 244 -35.54 14.57 52.11
N GLY A 245 -34.53 15.10 51.42
CA GLY A 245 -33.43 14.28 50.86
C GLY A 245 -33.79 13.41 49.65
N SER A 246 -34.93 13.65 49.01
CA SER A 246 -35.37 12.99 47.81
C SER A 246 -34.84 13.65 46.55
N PRO A 247 -34.71 12.93 45.43
CA PRO A 247 -34.18 13.47 44.19
C PRO A 247 -35.01 14.66 43.68
N VAL A 248 -34.35 15.54 42.95
CA VAL A 248 -34.95 16.71 42.29
C VAL A 248 -35.95 16.25 41.24
N TYR A 249 -37.23 16.69 41.37
CA TYR A 249 -38.27 16.38 40.37
C TYR A 249 -38.55 17.57 39.46
N VAL A 250 -38.77 17.32 38.22
CA VAL A 250 -39.27 18.31 37.27
C VAL A 250 -40.82 18.29 37.29
N SER A 251 -41.48 19.39 37.72
CA SER A 251 -42.92 19.46 37.76
C SER A 251 -43.51 20.34 36.65
N ASN A 252 -44.76 20.11 36.29
CA ASN A 252 -45.46 20.84 35.23
C ASN A 252 -46.11 22.15 35.69
N ALA A 253 -45.88 22.58 36.92
CA ALA A 253 -46.51 23.79 37.46
C ALA A 253 -45.66 25.01 37.19
N LEU A 254 -46.14 25.94 36.39
CA LEU A 254 -45.52 27.28 36.19
C LEU A 254 -45.81 28.14 37.43
N ALA A 255 -44.79 28.54 38.16
CA ALA A 255 -44.87 29.58 39.16
C ALA A 255 -44.47 30.92 38.52
N SER A 256 -45.05 32.01 38.98
CA SER A 256 -44.86 33.36 38.41
C SER A 256 -43.46 33.96 38.53
N ASN A 257 -42.46 33.21 39.04
CA ASN A 257 -41.04 33.59 39.14
C ASN A 257 -40.17 32.39 38.73
N SER A 258 -40.35 31.85 37.54
CA SER A 258 -39.48 30.79 36.98
C SER A 258 -38.19 31.43 36.48
N GLY A 259 -37.07 30.96 36.99
CA GLY A 259 -35.74 31.27 36.41
C GLY A 259 -35.39 30.22 35.35
N GLU A 260 -34.87 30.68 34.25
CA GLU A 260 -34.34 29.80 33.22
C GLU A 260 -32.95 29.26 33.62
N ILE A 261 -32.74 27.95 33.36
CA ILE A 261 -31.42 27.34 33.50
C ILE A 261 -30.77 27.39 32.13
N TYR A 262 -29.58 27.95 32.08
CA TYR A 262 -28.78 27.99 30.85
C TYR A 262 -27.33 27.61 31.14
N ALA A 263 -26.70 27.08 30.13
CA ALA A 263 -25.24 26.83 30.19
C ALA A 263 -24.51 28.18 29.96
N ASP A 264 -23.79 28.66 30.97
CA ASP A 264 -23.00 29.89 30.86
C ASP A 264 -21.72 29.62 30.07
N LEU A 265 -21.74 29.94 28.79
CA LEU A 265 -20.58 29.83 27.91
C LEU A 265 -19.58 30.98 28.03
N SER A 266 -19.83 31.98 28.90
CA SER A 266 -18.91 33.12 29.08
C SER A 266 -17.56 32.73 29.69
N VAL A 267 -17.53 31.59 30.40
CA VAL A 267 -16.30 30.97 30.96
C VAL A 267 -15.82 29.79 30.11
N ALA A 268 -16.58 29.37 29.10
CA ALA A 268 -16.11 28.38 28.16
C ALA A 268 -14.94 28.99 27.38
N THR A 269 -13.81 28.30 27.41
CA THR A 269 -12.59 28.77 26.74
C THR A 269 -12.87 28.73 25.24
N ALA A 270 -13.16 29.84 24.60
CA ALA A 270 -13.24 29.96 23.18
C ALA A 270 -11.89 29.55 22.57
N ALA A 271 -11.90 28.70 21.54
CA ALA A 271 -10.69 28.38 20.81
C ALA A 271 -10.05 29.67 20.29
N THR A 272 -8.76 29.83 20.53
CA THR A 272 -8.02 30.99 20.01
C THR A 272 -7.91 30.88 18.48
N ILE A 273 -7.69 32.01 17.81
CA ILE A 273 -7.45 32.03 16.36
C ILE A 273 -6.24 31.16 15.98
N ASN A 274 -5.25 31.07 16.86
CA ASN A 274 -4.09 30.24 16.63
C ASN A 274 -4.43 28.75 16.72
N GLN A 275 -5.21 28.31 17.71
CA GLN A 275 -5.69 26.93 17.80
C GLN A 275 -6.57 26.54 16.59
N LEU A 276 -7.41 27.47 16.12
CA LEU A 276 -8.20 27.26 14.91
C LEU A 276 -7.31 27.07 13.68
N ARG A 277 -6.30 27.92 13.51
CA ARG A 277 -5.34 27.81 12.41
C ARG A 277 -4.54 26.51 12.48
N GLU A 278 -4.08 26.15 13.67
CA GLU A 278 -3.35 24.91 13.91
C GLU A 278 -4.23 23.70 13.58
N ALA A 279 -5.48 23.66 14.05
CA ALA A 279 -6.43 22.61 13.74
C ALA A 279 -6.64 22.43 12.23
N PHE A 280 -6.80 23.53 11.48
CA PHE A 280 -6.91 23.47 10.02
C PHE A 280 -5.64 22.92 9.34
N GLN A 281 -4.46 23.31 9.81
CA GLN A 281 -3.21 22.83 9.23
C GLN A 281 -2.97 21.35 9.56
N ILE A 282 -3.27 20.92 10.78
CA ILE A 282 -3.18 19.50 11.18
C ILE A 282 -4.17 18.67 10.37
N GLN A 283 -5.42 19.12 10.19
CA GLN A 283 -6.40 18.47 9.37
C GLN A 283 -5.89 18.28 7.92
N ARG A 284 -5.36 19.34 7.33
CA ARG A 284 -4.78 19.30 5.99
C ARG A 284 -3.57 18.35 5.89
N LEU A 285 -2.76 18.26 6.94
CA LEU A 285 -1.65 17.33 7.01
C LEU A 285 -2.15 15.88 7.01
N TYR A 286 -3.16 15.56 7.81
CA TYR A 286 -3.74 14.20 7.85
C TYR A 286 -4.42 13.79 6.54
N GLU A 287 -5.07 14.71 5.85
CA GLU A 287 -5.62 14.48 4.52
C GLU A 287 -4.50 14.20 3.51
N LYS A 288 -3.41 14.96 3.58
CA LYS A 288 -2.24 14.76 2.73
C LYS A 288 -1.53 13.44 3.01
N ASP A 289 -1.43 13.03 4.28
CA ASP A 289 -0.88 11.72 4.68
C ASP A 289 -1.73 10.57 4.11
N ALA A 290 -3.04 10.74 4.04
CA ALA A 290 -3.91 9.74 3.44
C ALA A 290 -3.65 9.57 1.94
N ARG A 291 -3.42 10.68 1.21
CA ARG A 291 -3.21 10.70 -0.25
C ARG A 291 -1.77 10.41 -0.68
N GLY A 292 -0.80 10.79 0.14
CA GLY A 292 0.62 10.83 -0.23
C GLY A 292 1.36 9.50 -0.18
N GLY A 293 0.70 8.43 0.25
CA GLY A 293 1.33 7.13 0.49
C GLY A 293 1.75 6.93 1.94
N THR A 294 1.98 5.68 2.31
CA THR A 294 2.18 5.26 3.71
C THR A 294 3.64 4.91 4.03
N ARG A 295 4.44 4.60 3.00
CA ARG A 295 5.86 4.32 3.20
C ARG A 295 6.62 5.60 3.53
N TYR A 296 7.61 5.51 4.41
CA TYR A 296 8.39 6.68 4.83
C TYR A 296 9.01 7.45 3.64
N THR A 297 9.47 6.75 2.61
CA THR A 297 9.98 7.35 1.38
C THR A 297 8.92 8.14 0.62
N GLU A 298 7.69 7.66 0.61
CA GLU A 298 6.53 8.32 -0.01
C GLU A 298 6.09 9.54 0.81
N VAL A 299 6.10 9.42 2.15
CA VAL A 299 5.82 10.54 3.06
C VAL A 299 6.82 11.67 2.85
N ILE A 300 8.14 11.37 2.78
CA ILE A 300 9.16 12.39 2.49
C ILE A 300 8.91 13.04 1.13
N GLN A 301 8.63 12.24 0.12
CA GLN A 301 8.39 12.77 -1.23
C GLN A 301 7.13 13.63 -1.27
N SER A 302 6.04 13.21 -0.63
CA SER A 302 4.77 13.94 -0.64
C SER A 302 4.85 15.25 0.13
N HIS A 303 5.50 15.28 1.31
CA HIS A 303 5.55 16.47 2.16
C HIS A 303 6.69 17.42 1.82
N PHE A 304 7.86 16.89 1.46
CA PHE A 304 9.08 17.68 1.26
C PHE A 304 9.54 17.74 -0.19
N GLY A 305 8.96 16.94 -1.09
CA GLY A 305 9.34 16.90 -2.50
C GLY A 305 10.73 16.30 -2.76
N VAL A 306 11.30 15.59 -1.78
CA VAL A 306 12.66 15.03 -1.85
C VAL A 306 12.59 13.53 -2.06
N THR A 307 13.41 13.01 -2.98
CA THR A 307 13.64 11.57 -3.14
C THR A 307 14.99 11.21 -2.52
N SER A 308 14.98 10.41 -1.46
CA SER A 308 16.21 9.98 -0.81
C SER A 308 17.01 9.03 -1.71
N PRO A 309 18.29 9.29 -1.99
CA PRO A 309 19.14 8.36 -2.74
C PRO A 309 19.34 7.01 -2.00
N ASP A 310 19.29 7.02 -0.66
CA ASP A 310 19.41 5.81 0.16
C ASP A 310 18.21 4.87 0.07
N ALA A 311 17.09 5.34 -0.45
CA ALA A 311 15.92 4.52 -0.74
C ALA A 311 16.24 3.34 -1.68
N ARG A 312 17.25 3.44 -2.52
CA ARG A 312 17.70 2.35 -3.40
C ARG A 312 18.39 1.22 -2.64
N LEU A 313 19.07 1.52 -1.55
CA LEU A 313 19.87 0.56 -0.81
C LEU A 313 19.09 -0.15 0.29
N GLN A 314 17.97 0.43 0.74
CA GLN A 314 17.18 -0.07 1.86
C GLN A 314 15.90 -0.80 1.44
N ARG A 315 15.63 -0.89 0.14
CA ARG A 315 14.48 -1.61 -0.41
C ARG A 315 14.86 -2.27 -1.74
N PRO A 316 14.04 -3.21 -2.25
CA PRO A 316 14.21 -3.76 -3.59
C PRO A 316 14.29 -2.66 -4.65
N GLU A 317 15.32 -2.71 -5.51
CA GLU A 317 15.48 -1.75 -6.59
C GLU A 317 14.78 -2.26 -7.86
N TYR A 318 13.92 -1.45 -8.45
CA TYR A 318 13.36 -1.75 -9.77
C TYR A 318 14.42 -1.49 -10.85
N LEU A 319 14.75 -2.51 -11.62
CA LEU A 319 15.77 -2.47 -12.65
C LEU A 319 15.22 -2.09 -14.02
N GLY A 320 14.04 -2.57 -14.33
CA GLY A 320 13.41 -2.39 -15.63
C GLY A 320 12.31 -3.41 -15.88
N GLY A 321 11.77 -3.38 -17.07
CA GLY A 321 10.70 -4.25 -17.52
C GLY A 321 9.98 -3.64 -18.70
N GLY A 322 8.80 -4.14 -19.01
CA GLY A 322 8.00 -3.63 -20.09
C GLY A 322 6.53 -4.02 -19.98
N LYS A 323 5.72 -3.43 -20.85
CA LYS A 323 4.30 -3.68 -20.96
C LYS A 323 3.92 -3.84 -22.42
N ASP A 324 3.31 -4.95 -22.75
CA ASP A 324 2.79 -5.23 -24.09
C ASP A 324 1.32 -5.61 -24.05
N ARG A 325 0.63 -5.34 -25.17
CA ARG A 325 -0.78 -5.65 -25.33
C ARG A 325 -0.96 -7.11 -25.76
N ILE A 326 -1.97 -7.74 -25.22
CA ILE A 326 -2.45 -9.05 -25.68
C ILE A 326 -3.52 -8.81 -26.73
N ASN A 327 -3.29 -9.30 -27.96
CA ASN A 327 -4.22 -9.12 -29.07
C ASN A 327 -5.27 -10.23 -29.05
N VAL A 328 -6.52 -9.84 -28.91
CA VAL A 328 -7.67 -10.75 -28.95
C VAL A 328 -8.27 -10.72 -30.36
N ASN A 329 -8.30 -11.87 -31.01
CA ASN A 329 -8.83 -12.03 -32.34
C ASN A 329 -10.16 -12.80 -32.27
N PRO A 330 -11.27 -12.19 -32.66
CA PRO A 330 -12.55 -12.89 -32.72
C PRO A 330 -12.54 -13.90 -33.90
N ILE A 331 -13.11 -15.05 -33.66
CA ILE A 331 -13.31 -16.09 -34.69
C ILE A 331 -14.81 -16.40 -34.77
N ALA A 332 -15.39 -16.24 -35.93
CA ALA A 332 -16.78 -16.60 -36.15
C ALA A 332 -16.90 -18.09 -36.54
N GLN A 333 -17.93 -18.74 -36.05
CA GLN A 333 -18.35 -20.07 -36.47
C GLN A 333 -18.79 -20.00 -37.93
N THR A 334 -18.15 -20.79 -38.79
CA THR A 334 -18.47 -20.87 -40.23
C THR A 334 -19.04 -22.20 -40.66
N SER A 335 -19.12 -23.19 -39.76
CA SER A 335 -19.72 -24.51 -40.04
C SER A 335 -21.26 -24.45 -40.00
N SER A 336 -21.90 -25.59 -40.24
CA SER A 336 -23.37 -25.70 -40.26
C SER A 336 -23.99 -25.24 -38.94
N THR A 337 -25.13 -24.55 -39.05
CA THR A 337 -25.90 -24.07 -37.89
C THR A 337 -26.58 -25.24 -37.17
N ASP A 338 -26.44 -25.29 -35.85
CA ASP A 338 -27.26 -26.09 -34.95
C ASP A 338 -27.87 -25.24 -33.84
N THR A 339 -28.65 -25.83 -32.94
CA THR A 339 -29.31 -25.12 -31.83
C THR A 339 -28.33 -24.67 -30.73
N THR A 340 -27.15 -25.28 -30.66
CA THR A 340 -26.16 -25.05 -29.62
C THR A 340 -25.04 -24.12 -30.09
N THR A 341 -24.66 -24.25 -31.37
CA THR A 341 -23.58 -23.47 -31.98
C THR A 341 -24.03 -22.90 -33.33
N PRO A 342 -24.87 -21.86 -33.34
CA PRO A 342 -25.35 -21.26 -34.58
C PRO A 342 -24.22 -20.63 -35.38
N GLN A 343 -24.38 -20.62 -36.69
CA GLN A 343 -23.45 -19.97 -37.62
C GLN A 343 -23.31 -18.47 -37.26
N GLY A 344 -22.09 -17.97 -37.24
CA GLY A 344 -21.79 -16.62 -36.82
C GLY A 344 -21.57 -16.46 -35.32
N ASN A 345 -21.72 -17.52 -34.52
CA ASN A 345 -21.36 -17.46 -33.09
C ASN A 345 -19.86 -17.11 -32.96
N LEU A 346 -19.55 -16.14 -32.05
CA LEU A 346 -18.21 -15.65 -31.89
C LEU A 346 -17.48 -16.36 -30.73
N SER A 347 -16.31 -16.87 -31.05
CA SER A 347 -15.26 -17.29 -30.12
C SER A 347 -14.06 -16.37 -30.27
N GLY A 348 -13.01 -16.55 -29.49
CA GLY A 348 -11.80 -15.77 -29.64
C GLY A 348 -10.54 -16.57 -29.31
N TYR A 349 -9.44 -16.19 -29.93
CA TYR A 349 -8.12 -16.57 -29.42
C TYR A 349 -7.29 -15.32 -29.17
N ALA A 350 -6.40 -15.39 -28.21
CA ALA A 350 -5.57 -14.26 -27.86
C ALA A 350 -4.11 -14.68 -27.81
N THR A 351 -3.27 -13.86 -28.42
CA THR A 351 -1.82 -14.05 -28.43
C THR A 351 -1.12 -12.74 -28.11
N THR A 352 0.08 -12.87 -27.56
CA THR A 352 0.97 -11.74 -27.34
C THR A 352 2.39 -12.13 -27.72
N GLY A 353 3.13 -11.19 -28.26
CA GLY A 353 4.57 -11.28 -28.40
C GLY A 353 5.15 -10.02 -27.76
N PHE A 354 6.03 -10.17 -26.79
CA PHE A 354 6.71 -9.04 -26.18
C PHE A 354 8.20 -9.12 -26.47
N MET A 355 8.80 -7.96 -26.68
CA MET A 355 10.21 -7.84 -27.02
C MET A 355 10.83 -6.64 -26.32
N GLY A 356 12.12 -6.76 -25.98
CA GLY A 356 12.88 -5.62 -25.45
C GLY A 356 12.52 -5.22 -24.03
N HIS A 357 11.97 -6.14 -23.24
CA HIS A 357 11.82 -5.95 -21.80
C HIS A 357 13.19 -6.15 -21.14
N LYS A 358 13.94 -5.07 -20.98
CA LYS A 358 15.36 -5.13 -20.66
C LYS A 358 15.74 -4.26 -19.49
N PHE A 359 16.89 -4.64 -18.91
CA PHE A 359 17.62 -3.81 -17.97
C PHE A 359 19.13 -3.97 -18.16
N SER A 360 19.86 -2.99 -17.69
CA SER A 360 21.33 -3.05 -17.56
C SER A 360 21.71 -2.45 -16.22
N LYS A 361 22.46 -3.20 -15.40
CA LYS A 361 22.83 -2.80 -14.05
C LYS A 361 24.17 -3.38 -13.65
N SER A 362 25.03 -2.55 -13.05
CA SER A 362 26.23 -2.98 -12.35
C SER A 362 25.96 -3.06 -10.85
N PHE A 363 26.39 -4.13 -10.22
CA PHE A 363 26.13 -4.42 -8.82
C PHE A 363 27.36 -4.14 -7.97
N THR A 364 27.15 -3.54 -6.81
CA THR A 364 28.19 -3.22 -5.83
C THR A 364 28.18 -4.13 -4.61
N GLU A 365 27.09 -4.90 -4.45
CA GLU A 365 26.89 -5.84 -3.34
C GLU A 365 26.16 -7.09 -3.83
N HIS A 366 26.26 -8.16 -3.05
CA HIS A 366 25.54 -9.41 -3.35
C HIS A 366 24.04 -9.16 -3.35
N SER A 367 23.39 -9.53 -4.42
CA SER A 367 21.95 -9.29 -4.61
C SER A 367 21.32 -10.47 -5.34
N VAL A 368 20.06 -10.72 -5.04
CA VAL A 368 19.23 -11.60 -5.88
C VAL A 368 18.48 -10.74 -6.89
N ILE A 369 18.42 -11.21 -8.14
CA ILE A 369 17.64 -10.62 -9.20
C ILE A 369 16.40 -11.49 -9.42
N ILE A 370 15.22 -10.90 -9.32
CA ILE A 370 13.96 -11.60 -9.58
C ILE A 370 13.23 -10.86 -10.69
N GLY A 371 12.89 -11.59 -11.76
CA GLY A 371 11.98 -11.15 -12.80
C GLY A 371 10.59 -11.74 -12.58
N MET A 372 9.56 -10.93 -12.72
CA MET A 372 8.16 -11.34 -12.56
C MET A 372 7.35 -10.93 -13.76
N ALA A 373 6.33 -11.73 -14.08
CA ALA A 373 5.33 -11.41 -15.08
C ALA A 373 3.95 -11.32 -14.44
N ASN A 374 3.11 -10.46 -15.01
CA ASN A 374 1.72 -10.32 -14.62
C ASN A 374 0.87 -10.08 -15.86
N VAL A 375 -0.31 -10.70 -15.92
CA VAL A 375 -1.32 -10.44 -16.96
C VAL A 375 -2.52 -9.80 -16.28
N PHE A 376 -3.01 -8.70 -16.84
CA PHE A 376 -4.14 -7.97 -16.30
C PHE A 376 -4.98 -7.32 -17.40
N ALA A 377 -6.21 -6.95 -17.05
CA ALA A 377 -7.10 -6.14 -17.88
C ALA A 377 -7.27 -4.75 -17.27
N ASP A 378 -7.53 -3.76 -18.11
CA ASP A 378 -8.00 -2.47 -17.62
C ASP A 378 -9.41 -2.63 -17.01
N LEU A 379 -9.69 -1.87 -15.97
CA LEU A 379 -10.99 -1.91 -15.31
C LEU A 379 -12.02 -1.07 -16.08
N THR A 380 -13.21 -1.63 -16.28
CA THR A 380 -14.36 -0.97 -16.88
C THR A 380 -15.57 -1.09 -15.96
N TYR A 381 -16.33 0.01 -15.81
CA TYR A 381 -17.47 0.11 -14.91
C TYR A 381 -18.74 0.33 -15.74
N GLN A 382 -19.30 -0.75 -16.29
CA GLN A 382 -20.40 -0.67 -17.27
C GLN A 382 -21.76 -0.40 -16.65
N GLN A 383 -21.95 -0.70 -15.36
CA GLN A 383 -23.23 -0.53 -14.66
C GLN A 383 -23.15 0.52 -13.55
N GLY A 384 -22.16 1.37 -13.57
CA GLY A 384 -22.01 2.48 -12.65
C GLY A 384 -22.82 3.69 -13.10
N LEU A 385 -23.41 4.41 -12.15
CA LEU A 385 -24.02 5.71 -12.40
C LEU A 385 -22.96 6.79 -12.26
N ALA A 386 -22.56 7.37 -13.37
CA ALA A 386 -21.55 8.43 -13.33
C ALA A 386 -21.98 9.58 -12.41
N ARG A 387 -21.05 10.10 -11.61
CA ARG A 387 -21.32 11.06 -10.55
C ARG A 387 -22.06 12.32 -11.01
N HIS A 388 -21.84 12.77 -12.24
CA HIS A 388 -22.53 13.95 -12.77
C HIS A 388 -24.06 13.79 -12.83
N PHE A 389 -24.59 12.57 -12.92
CA PHE A 389 -26.04 12.32 -12.86
C PHE A 389 -26.58 12.32 -11.41
N SER A 390 -25.73 12.23 -10.41
CA SER A 390 -26.10 12.24 -8.99
C SER A 390 -26.08 13.64 -8.37
N ARG A 391 -25.62 14.68 -9.10
CA ARG A 391 -25.51 16.04 -8.61
C ARG A 391 -26.88 16.68 -8.44
N GLN A 392 -27.15 17.24 -7.27
CA GLN A 392 -28.42 17.87 -6.92
C GLN A 392 -28.27 19.32 -6.46
N THR A 393 -27.18 19.64 -5.76
CA THR A 393 -26.95 20.96 -5.18
C THR A 393 -25.87 21.70 -5.96
N LYS A 394 -25.82 23.04 -5.80
CA LYS A 394 -24.75 23.83 -6.43
C LYS A 394 -23.36 23.42 -5.98
N PHE A 395 -23.20 22.82 -4.79
CA PHE A 395 -21.92 22.41 -4.26
C PHE A 395 -21.44 21.04 -4.76
N ASP A 396 -22.31 20.31 -5.45
CA ASP A 396 -21.95 19.07 -6.14
C ASP A 396 -21.27 19.36 -7.50
N PHE A 397 -21.38 20.58 -7.98
CA PHE A 397 -20.69 21.05 -9.17
C PHE A 397 -19.34 21.65 -8.77
N TYR A 398 -18.40 21.65 -9.70
CA TYR A 398 -17.05 22.15 -9.46
C TYR A 398 -17.02 23.65 -9.13
N TRP A 399 -16.41 23.99 -8.02
CA TRP A 399 -16.08 25.36 -7.61
C TRP A 399 -14.60 25.44 -7.24
N PRO A 400 -13.80 26.31 -7.89
CA PRO A 400 -12.37 26.43 -7.58
C PRO A 400 -12.08 26.72 -6.12
N ALA A 401 -12.96 27.43 -5.42
CA ALA A 401 -12.81 27.75 -4.00
C ALA A 401 -12.98 26.53 -3.07
N LEU A 402 -13.60 25.46 -3.56
CA LEU A 402 -13.83 24.23 -2.80
C LEU A 402 -12.95 23.07 -3.29
N ALA A 403 -12.17 23.28 -4.36
CA ALA A 403 -11.23 22.28 -4.84
C ALA A 403 -10.16 22.04 -3.78
N HIS A 404 -9.77 20.78 -3.61
CA HIS A 404 -8.78 20.32 -2.61
C HIS A 404 -9.16 20.60 -1.14
N LEU A 405 -10.43 20.92 -0.88
CA LEU A 405 -10.94 21.12 0.47
C LEU A 405 -11.68 19.86 0.96
N GLY A 406 -10.97 19.08 1.73
CA GLY A 406 -11.51 17.84 2.30
C GLY A 406 -11.71 16.72 1.27
N GLU A 407 -12.32 15.66 1.74
CA GLU A 407 -12.60 14.44 0.97
C GLU A 407 -14.09 14.35 0.65
N GLN A 408 -14.40 13.71 -0.47
CA GLN A 408 -15.78 13.38 -0.84
C GLN A 408 -15.98 11.87 -0.82
N SER A 409 -17.17 11.44 -0.42
CA SER A 409 -17.56 10.03 -0.45
C SER A 409 -17.85 9.60 -1.90
N ILE A 410 -17.40 8.40 -2.25
CA ILE A 410 -17.80 7.67 -3.44
C ILE A 410 -18.89 6.69 -3.02
N LEU A 411 -19.99 6.63 -3.76
CA LEU A 411 -21.12 5.77 -3.45
C LEU A 411 -21.03 4.47 -4.27
N ASN A 412 -21.58 3.39 -3.72
CA ASN A 412 -21.62 2.09 -4.40
C ASN A 412 -22.27 2.14 -5.79
N LYS A 413 -23.30 2.97 -5.98
CA LYS A 413 -23.95 3.16 -7.27
C LYS A 413 -23.04 3.72 -8.36
N GLU A 414 -21.96 4.39 -7.99
CA GLU A 414 -20.98 4.90 -8.98
C GLU A 414 -20.19 3.75 -9.62
N ILE A 415 -20.04 2.63 -8.91
CA ILE A 415 -19.37 1.42 -9.41
C ILE A 415 -20.38 0.44 -10.02
N TYR A 416 -21.47 0.15 -9.28
CA TYR A 416 -22.47 -0.82 -9.68
C TYR A 416 -23.85 -0.44 -9.09
N ALA A 417 -24.72 0.12 -9.91
CA ALA A 417 -26.06 0.55 -9.51
C ALA A 417 -27.05 -0.63 -9.58
N GLN A 418 -27.73 -0.92 -8.46
CA GLN A 418 -28.67 -2.02 -8.32
C GLN A 418 -30.12 -1.57 -8.14
N GLY A 419 -30.37 -0.27 -7.89
CA GLY A 419 -31.69 0.26 -7.57
C GLY A 419 -32.13 -0.06 -6.14
N THR A 420 -31.21 -0.30 -5.23
CA THR A 420 -31.46 -0.66 -3.83
C THR A 420 -30.87 0.38 -2.88
N THR A 421 -31.22 0.30 -1.59
CA THR A 421 -30.65 1.17 -0.55
C THR A 421 -29.13 1.01 -0.39
N ALA A 422 -28.57 -0.11 -0.85
CA ALA A 422 -27.13 -0.33 -0.84
C ALA A 422 -26.37 0.61 -1.80
N ASP A 423 -27.05 1.16 -2.80
CA ASP A 423 -26.47 2.08 -3.78
C ASP A 423 -25.98 3.39 -3.14
N ASP A 424 -26.63 3.84 -2.08
CA ASP A 424 -26.28 5.08 -1.37
C ASP A 424 -25.25 4.86 -0.23
N SER A 425 -24.82 3.62 -0.03
CA SER A 425 -23.74 3.31 0.92
C SER A 425 -22.40 3.81 0.39
N VAL A 426 -21.55 4.28 1.31
CA VAL A 426 -20.21 4.79 0.97
C VAL A 426 -19.30 3.61 0.66
N PHE A 427 -18.71 3.63 -0.54
CA PHE A 427 -17.65 2.71 -0.95
C PHE A 427 -16.29 3.13 -0.39
N GLY A 428 -15.97 4.42 -0.48
CA GLY A 428 -14.71 4.99 -0.04
C GLY A 428 -14.69 6.50 -0.19
N TYR A 429 -13.54 7.09 0.03
CA TYR A 429 -13.33 8.54 -0.01
C TYR A 429 -12.23 8.89 -1.01
N GLN A 430 -12.44 9.98 -1.73
CA GLN A 430 -11.47 10.60 -2.62
C GLN A 430 -11.39 12.08 -2.36
N GLU A 431 -10.34 12.71 -2.87
CA GLU A 431 -10.23 14.16 -2.86
C GLU A 431 -11.45 14.81 -3.50
N ARG A 432 -11.90 15.92 -2.92
CA ARG A 432 -13.06 16.62 -3.45
C ARG A 432 -12.87 17.05 -4.90
N TYR A 433 -13.80 16.66 -5.75
CA TYR A 433 -13.79 16.86 -7.20
C TYR A 433 -12.71 16.05 -7.96
N ALA A 434 -12.21 14.95 -7.39
CA ALA A 434 -11.25 14.06 -8.07
C ALA A 434 -11.79 13.43 -9.37
N GLU A 435 -13.10 13.52 -9.62
CA GLU A 435 -13.72 13.06 -10.86
C GLU A 435 -13.47 13.99 -12.08
N TYR A 436 -12.91 15.19 -11.87
CA TYR A 436 -12.51 16.12 -12.92
C TYR A 436 -11.02 15.98 -13.22
#